data_8aa4e5ca4a076d8cc261399d5e72af84
#
_entry.id   8aa4e5ca4a076d8cc261399d5e72af84
#
_cell.length_a   1.000
_cell.length_b   1.000
_cell.length_c   1.000
_cell.angle_alpha   90.00
_cell.angle_beta   90.00
_cell.angle_gamma   90.00
#
_symmetry.space_group_name_H-M   'P 1'
#
loop_
_entity.id
_entity.type
_entity.pdbx_description
1 polymer ?
#
loop_
_entity_poly.entity_id
_entity_poly.type
_entity_poly.pdbx_seq_one_letter_code
_entity_poly.pdbx_strand_id
1 'polypeptide(L)'
;MRAGFARLVGDNAENIALGQNTHELVTRWLSALPLSTHPRIVTTDGEFHSIRRQVDRIAEEGVVVIKVPARPVETLAERVIASLDSRTACAMVSTVLFETAEIVPGLDLLAAACRREGVPLLLDAYHHLNVLPFDLNRSTLNDVFVTGGGYKYCQLGEGNCFLRVPSESRLRPVLTGWFAEFDTLEYPSQKQVAYGEGAAAFGGATCEVTSHYRAAAVFAFHEQQGLTPGRLRAISQHQVGLLKTEFEQLDVSPATARVEPMPDERRGGFLAIRTASAKDIAHRLRGRGVHVDARADILRMGPAPYLRDDQLLDAVRALGELVRF
;
A
#
# COMPACT_ATOMS: atom_id res chain seq x y z
N MET A 1 5.05 -17.75 4.16
CA MET A 1 4.75 -16.32 3.99
C MET A 1 4.74 -15.89 2.51
N ARG A 2 5.76 -16.18 1.68
CA ARG A 2 5.75 -15.86 0.24
C ARG A 2 4.48 -16.36 -0.46
N ALA A 3 4.12 -17.63 -0.30
CA ALA A 3 2.91 -18.21 -0.88
C ALA A 3 1.61 -17.50 -0.43
N GLY A 4 1.56 -17.00 0.80
CA GLY A 4 0.42 -16.23 1.30
C GLY A 4 0.25 -14.90 0.58
N PHE A 5 1.33 -14.12 0.45
CA PHE A 5 1.29 -12.87 -0.32
C PHE A 5 1.06 -13.10 -1.82
N ALA A 6 1.69 -14.13 -2.40
CA ALA A 6 1.47 -14.49 -3.80
C ALA A 6 -0.01 -14.75 -4.10
N ARG A 7 -0.71 -15.51 -3.23
CA ARG A 7 -2.16 -15.73 -3.36
C ARG A 7 -2.97 -14.43 -3.29
N LEU A 8 -2.57 -13.48 -2.41
CA LEU A 8 -3.28 -12.20 -2.27
C LEU A 8 -3.14 -11.31 -3.51
N VAL A 9 -2.03 -11.41 -4.23
CA VAL A 9 -1.78 -10.60 -5.43
C VAL A 9 -1.98 -11.37 -6.73
N GLY A 10 -2.36 -12.65 -6.68
CA GLY A 10 -2.57 -13.48 -7.86
C GLY A 10 -1.27 -13.73 -8.63
N ASP A 11 -0.20 -14.19 -7.95
CA ASP A 11 1.10 -14.46 -8.57
C ASP A 11 1.79 -15.70 -7.94
N ASN A 12 3.00 -16.02 -8.38
CA ASN A 12 3.83 -17.09 -7.88
C ASN A 12 4.69 -16.67 -6.68
N ALA A 13 4.99 -17.61 -5.80
CA ALA A 13 5.80 -17.33 -4.60
C ALA A 13 7.24 -16.93 -4.92
N GLU A 14 7.79 -17.40 -6.05
CA GLU A 14 9.11 -17.04 -6.56
C GLU A 14 9.24 -15.56 -6.92
N ASN A 15 8.13 -14.91 -7.25
CA ASN A 15 8.08 -13.48 -7.57
C ASN A 15 8.00 -12.57 -6.32
N ILE A 16 8.05 -13.15 -5.11
CA ILE A 16 7.86 -12.41 -3.84
C ILE A 16 9.20 -12.33 -3.08
N ALA A 17 9.78 -11.15 -3.02
CA ALA A 17 10.84 -10.81 -2.06
C ALA A 17 10.22 -10.36 -0.73
N LEU A 18 10.84 -10.73 0.38
CA LEU A 18 10.39 -10.38 1.72
C LEU A 18 11.27 -9.31 2.36
N GLY A 19 10.68 -8.47 3.20
CA GLY A 19 11.37 -7.49 4.02
C GLY A 19 10.60 -7.18 5.30
N GLN A 20 11.28 -6.53 6.24
CA GLN A 20 10.69 -6.19 7.54
C GLN A 20 9.61 -5.10 7.41
N ASN A 21 9.77 -4.20 6.46
CA ASN A 21 8.88 -3.08 6.21
C ASN A 21 9.00 -2.59 4.76
N THR A 22 8.02 -1.80 4.32
CA THR A 22 8.02 -1.22 2.96
C THR A 22 9.16 -0.23 2.74
N HIS A 23 9.62 0.47 3.79
CA HIS A 23 10.77 1.38 3.69
C HIS A 23 12.01 0.65 3.17
N GLU A 24 12.37 -0.49 3.77
CA GLU A 24 13.50 -1.32 3.35
C GLU A 24 13.35 -1.77 1.89
N LEU A 25 12.18 -2.29 1.52
CA LEU A 25 11.93 -2.83 0.18
C LEU A 25 11.92 -1.74 -0.89
N VAL A 26 11.29 -0.60 -0.63
CA VAL A 26 11.26 0.55 -1.55
C VAL A 26 12.67 1.14 -1.72
N THR A 27 13.44 1.27 -0.64
CA THR A 27 14.81 1.78 -0.71
C THR A 27 15.69 0.84 -1.55
N ARG A 28 15.55 -0.47 -1.35
CA ARG A 28 16.27 -1.47 -2.14
C ARG A 28 15.88 -1.43 -3.61
N TRP A 29 14.57 -1.31 -3.91
CA TRP A 29 14.07 -1.18 -5.27
C TRP A 29 14.58 0.11 -5.96
N LEU A 30 14.51 1.26 -5.28
CA LEU A 30 15.03 2.53 -5.79
C LEU A 30 16.53 2.45 -6.09
N SER A 31 17.31 1.71 -5.30
CA SER A 31 18.73 1.52 -5.51
C SER A 31 19.07 0.70 -6.77
N ALA A 32 18.11 -0.01 -7.33
CA ALA A 32 18.27 -0.78 -8.56
C ALA A 32 18.01 0.04 -9.84
N LEU A 33 17.50 1.26 -9.70
CA LEU A 33 17.09 2.10 -10.82
C LEU A 33 18.28 2.91 -11.37
N PRO A 34 18.28 3.21 -12.67
CA PRO A 34 19.37 3.93 -13.33
C PRO A 34 19.29 5.46 -13.08
N LEU A 35 19.22 5.89 -11.83
CA LEU A 35 19.03 7.30 -11.44
C LEU A 35 20.17 8.23 -11.90
N SER A 36 21.34 7.69 -12.18
CA SER A 36 22.48 8.47 -12.73
C SER A 36 22.29 8.85 -14.20
N THR A 37 21.58 8.04 -14.97
CA THR A 37 21.32 8.27 -16.41
C THR A 37 19.92 8.73 -16.70
N HIS A 38 18.95 8.35 -15.86
CA HIS A 38 17.56 8.73 -15.93
C HIS A 38 17.13 9.41 -14.61
N PRO A 39 17.59 10.65 -14.36
CA PRO A 39 17.46 11.31 -13.05
C PRO A 39 16.07 11.87 -12.81
N ARG A 40 15.01 11.13 -13.13
CA ARG A 40 13.63 11.58 -12.96
C ARG A 40 12.75 10.47 -12.39
N ILE A 41 12.00 10.80 -11.36
CA ILE A 41 10.97 9.96 -10.73
C ILE A 41 9.63 10.66 -10.88
N VAL A 42 8.59 9.92 -11.30
CA VAL A 42 7.21 10.42 -11.32
C VAL A 42 6.42 9.73 -10.21
N THR A 43 5.74 10.50 -9.38
CA THR A 43 4.94 9.98 -8.27
C THR A 43 3.76 10.91 -7.99
N THR A 44 3.04 10.70 -6.89
CA THR A 44 1.91 11.54 -6.49
C THR A 44 2.18 12.28 -5.18
N ASP A 45 1.45 13.35 -4.91
CA ASP A 45 1.47 14.02 -3.60
C ASP A 45 0.66 13.25 -2.54
N GLY A 46 -0.09 12.20 -2.95
CA GLY A 46 -0.87 11.31 -2.08
C GLY A 46 -0.15 10.06 -1.60
N GLU A 47 1.17 9.93 -1.81
CA GLU A 47 1.93 8.76 -1.38
C GLU A 47 2.13 8.70 0.14
N PHE A 48 2.11 7.48 0.68
CA PHE A 48 2.41 7.27 2.09
C PHE A 48 3.85 7.67 2.44
N HIS A 49 4.06 8.05 3.69
CA HIS A 49 5.32 8.61 4.20
C HIS A 49 6.57 7.78 3.88
N SER A 50 6.46 6.46 3.76
CA SER A 50 7.59 5.59 3.39
C SER A 50 8.11 5.89 1.99
N ILE A 51 7.22 6.10 1.01
CA ILE A 51 7.58 6.49 -0.36
C ILE A 51 7.93 7.98 -0.40
N ARG A 52 7.02 8.84 0.07
CA ARG A 52 7.18 10.29 0.03
C ARG A 52 8.54 10.74 0.57
N ARG A 53 8.92 10.26 1.77
CA ARG A 53 10.17 10.67 2.40
C ARG A 53 11.41 10.20 1.65
N GLN A 54 11.38 9.00 1.06
CA GLN A 54 12.50 8.51 0.25
C GLN A 54 12.71 9.35 -1.01
N VAL A 55 11.64 9.62 -1.74
CA VAL A 55 11.74 10.43 -2.96
C VAL A 55 12.10 11.89 -2.66
N ASP A 56 11.59 12.46 -1.55
CA ASP A 56 11.96 13.79 -1.09
C ASP A 56 13.48 13.89 -0.81
N ARG A 57 14.02 12.90 -0.10
CA ARG A 57 15.45 12.87 0.21
C ARG A 57 16.32 12.63 -1.04
N ILE A 58 15.87 11.78 -1.96
CA ILE A 58 16.56 11.55 -3.24
C ILE A 58 16.57 12.82 -4.10
N ALA A 59 15.50 13.63 -4.03
CA ALA A 59 15.47 14.93 -4.73
C ALA A 59 16.57 15.90 -4.26
N GLU A 60 16.95 15.86 -2.98
CA GLU A 60 18.07 16.66 -2.44
C GLU A 60 19.44 16.25 -3.03
N GLU A 61 19.56 15.04 -3.59
CA GLU A 61 20.74 14.54 -4.29
C GLU A 61 20.73 14.83 -5.80
N GLY A 62 19.80 15.68 -6.27
CA GLY A 62 19.74 16.16 -7.65
C GLY A 62 18.84 15.33 -8.58
N VAL A 63 18.10 14.35 -8.09
CA VAL A 63 17.08 13.65 -8.88
C VAL A 63 15.83 14.50 -8.98
N VAL A 64 15.29 14.66 -10.19
CA VAL A 64 14.05 15.41 -10.43
C VAL A 64 12.85 14.56 -10.01
N VAL A 65 12.12 14.94 -8.96
CA VAL A 65 10.92 14.28 -8.51
C VAL A 65 9.68 15.07 -8.93
N ILE A 66 8.88 14.50 -9.81
CA ILE A 66 7.60 15.07 -10.25
C ILE A 66 6.49 14.46 -9.39
N LYS A 67 5.85 15.28 -8.56
CA LYS A 67 4.67 14.90 -7.79
C LYS A 67 3.43 15.45 -8.48
N VAL A 68 2.67 14.58 -9.12
CA VAL A 68 1.37 14.97 -9.66
C VAL A 68 0.32 15.00 -8.56
N PRO A 69 -0.70 15.88 -8.62
CA PRO A 69 -1.81 15.85 -7.67
C PRO A 69 -2.48 14.47 -7.65
N ALA A 70 -2.66 13.87 -6.48
CA ALA A 70 -3.33 12.58 -6.34
C ALA A 70 -4.84 12.69 -6.62
N ARG A 71 -5.42 13.88 -6.44
CA ARG A 71 -6.86 14.13 -6.65
C ARG A 71 -7.09 15.16 -7.76
N PRO A 72 -8.20 15.04 -8.50
CA PRO A 72 -9.18 13.96 -8.45
C PRO A 72 -8.58 12.64 -8.96
N VAL A 73 -8.96 11.51 -8.33
CA VAL A 73 -8.37 10.19 -8.64
C VAL A 73 -8.73 9.69 -10.04
N GLU A 74 -9.87 10.16 -10.58
CA GLU A 74 -10.40 9.78 -11.89
C GLU A 74 -9.42 10.04 -13.04
N THR A 75 -8.63 11.08 -12.92
CA THR A 75 -7.64 11.51 -13.94
C THR A 75 -6.20 11.36 -13.46
N LEU A 76 -5.97 10.66 -12.34
CA LEU A 76 -4.64 10.47 -11.79
C LEU A 76 -3.72 9.72 -12.75
N ALA A 77 -4.19 8.59 -13.30
CA ALA A 77 -3.41 7.78 -14.24
C ALA A 77 -2.97 8.62 -15.47
N GLU A 78 -3.87 9.42 -16.02
CA GLU A 78 -3.60 10.31 -17.16
C GLU A 78 -2.54 11.37 -16.81
N ARG A 79 -2.61 11.97 -15.61
CA ARG A 79 -1.60 12.96 -15.16
C ARG A 79 -0.23 12.33 -14.96
N VAL A 80 -0.16 11.10 -14.42
CA VAL A 80 1.11 10.39 -14.28
C VAL A 80 1.67 10.07 -15.65
N ILE A 81 0.84 9.55 -16.59
CA ILE A 81 1.24 9.24 -17.97
C ILE A 81 1.78 10.49 -18.67
N ALA A 82 1.07 11.61 -18.58
CA ALA A 82 1.49 12.87 -19.19
C ALA A 82 2.82 13.43 -18.63
N SER A 83 3.24 12.93 -17.46
CA SER A 83 4.48 13.34 -16.80
C SER A 83 5.67 12.44 -17.12
N LEU A 84 5.46 11.31 -17.81
CA LEU A 84 6.56 10.42 -18.24
C LEU A 84 7.34 11.04 -19.40
N ASP A 85 8.65 10.87 -19.38
CA ASP A 85 9.56 11.22 -20.49
C ASP A 85 10.74 10.23 -20.57
N SER A 86 11.60 10.41 -21.57
CA SER A 86 12.76 9.55 -21.81
C SER A 86 13.82 9.58 -20.70
N ARG A 87 13.72 10.49 -19.72
CA ARG A 87 14.61 10.56 -18.55
C ARG A 87 13.98 9.93 -17.30
N THR A 88 12.76 9.43 -17.40
CA THR A 88 12.05 8.87 -16.25
C THR A 88 12.60 7.49 -15.88
N ALA A 89 13.19 7.38 -14.70
CA ALA A 89 13.70 6.12 -14.16
C ALA A 89 12.59 5.21 -13.64
N CYS A 90 11.52 5.78 -13.10
CA CYS A 90 10.36 5.02 -12.61
C CYS A 90 9.13 5.90 -12.38
N ALA A 91 7.98 5.23 -12.27
CA ALA A 91 6.75 5.77 -11.70
C ALA A 91 6.37 5.01 -10.42
N MET A 92 5.78 5.71 -9.43
CA MET A 92 5.35 5.13 -8.14
C MET A 92 3.98 5.68 -7.78
N VAL A 93 2.99 4.79 -7.56
CA VAL A 93 1.60 5.18 -7.29
C VAL A 93 0.96 4.25 -6.27
N SER A 94 0.26 4.80 -5.28
CA SER A 94 -0.59 4.03 -4.38
C SER A 94 -1.86 3.57 -5.08
N THR A 95 -2.27 2.32 -4.88
CA THR A 95 -3.51 1.77 -5.45
C THR A 95 -4.77 2.22 -4.69
N VAL A 96 -4.58 2.63 -3.44
CA VAL A 96 -5.61 3.23 -2.56
C VAL A 96 -4.95 4.35 -1.77
N LEU A 97 -5.50 5.54 -1.83
CA LEU A 97 -4.97 6.70 -1.11
C LEU A 97 -5.09 6.52 0.40
N PHE A 98 -3.99 6.69 1.12
CA PHE A 98 -3.93 6.41 2.56
C PHE A 98 -4.69 7.43 3.43
N GLU A 99 -4.93 8.63 2.94
CA GLU A 99 -5.68 9.65 3.67
C GLU A 99 -7.19 9.47 3.57
N THR A 100 -7.69 9.18 2.36
CA THR A 100 -9.12 9.24 2.04
C THR A 100 -9.76 7.89 1.80
N ALA A 101 -8.97 6.81 1.65
CA ALA A 101 -9.41 5.49 1.20
C ALA A 101 -9.91 5.44 -0.26
N GLU A 102 -9.66 6.47 -1.07
CA GLU A 102 -10.05 6.45 -2.48
C GLU A 102 -9.26 5.40 -3.25
N ILE A 103 -9.96 4.51 -3.94
CA ILE A 103 -9.36 3.53 -4.87
C ILE A 103 -8.96 4.26 -6.14
N VAL A 104 -7.71 4.12 -6.55
CA VAL A 104 -7.16 4.74 -7.76
C VAL A 104 -7.54 3.92 -8.99
N PRO A 105 -8.32 4.47 -9.92
CA PRO A 105 -8.68 3.80 -11.16
C PRO A 105 -7.59 3.95 -12.23
N GLY A 106 -7.71 3.19 -13.34
CA GLY A 106 -6.87 3.35 -14.51
C GLY A 106 -5.43 2.84 -14.38
N LEU A 107 -5.15 2.00 -13.37
CA LEU A 107 -3.81 1.42 -13.17
C LEU A 107 -3.38 0.55 -14.35
N ASP A 108 -4.30 -0.10 -15.05
CA ASP A 108 -4.03 -0.86 -16.29
C ASP A 108 -3.53 0.04 -17.41
N LEU A 109 -4.15 1.21 -17.56
CA LEU A 109 -3.73 2.22 -18.57
C LEU A 109 -2.35 2.77 -18.23
N LEU A 110 -2.11 3.05 -16.94
CA LEU A 110 -0.81 3.51 -16.46
C LEU A 110 0.28 2.46 -16.68
N ALA A 111 0.02 1.20 -16.35
CA ALA A 111 0.97 0.09 -16.56
C ALA A 111 1.30 -0.08 -18.05
N ALA A 112 0.28 -0.04 -18.93
CA ALA A 112 0.49 -0.12 -20.36
C ALA A 112 1.34 1.04 -20.90
N ALA A 113 1.14 2.27 -20.40
CA ALA A 113 1.94 3.42 -20.77
C ALA A 113 3.39 3.30 -20.27
N CYS A 114 3.58 2.92 -19.01
CA CYS A 114 4.91 2.69 -18.44
C CYS A 114 5.69 1.61 -19.21
N ARG A 115 5.03 0.50 -19.57
CA ARG A 115 5.61 -0.57 -20.40
C ARG A 115 6.08 -0.05 -21.75
N ARG A 116 5.24 0.73 -22.45
CA ARG A 116 5.56 1.30 -23.74
C ARG A 116 6.79 2.23 -23.69
N GLU A 117 6.92 2.99 -22.61
CA GLU A 117 8.04 3.91 -22.39
C GLU A 117 9.26 3.23 -21.74
N GLY A 118 9.19 1.93 -21.41
CA GLY A 118 10.25 1.21 -20.71
C GLY A 118 10.49 1.68 -19.27
N VAL A 119 9.49 2.29 -18.64
CA VAL A 119 9.55 2.87 -17.30
C VAL A 119 9.02 1.86 -16.28
N PRO A 120 9.83 1.38 -15.31
CA PRO A 120 9.35 0.55 -14.21
C PRO A 120 8.26 1.25 -13.40
N LEU A 121 7.14 0.56 -13.15
CA LEU A 121 6.04 1.04 -12.30
C LEU A 121 6.03 0.27 -10.97
N LEU A 122 6.06 0.99 -9.85
CA LEU A 122 5.81 0.45 -8.52
C LEU A 122 4.43 0.87 -8.03
N LEU A 123 3.60 -0.12 -7.68
CA LEU A 123 2.31 0.09 -7.03
C LEU A 123 2.43 -0.18 -5.52
N ASP A 124 2.04 0.80 -4.69
CA ASP A 124 1.85 0.57 -3.25
C ASP A 124 0.43 0.06 -3.00
N ALA A 125 0.34 -1.23 -2.68
CA ALA A 125 -0.93 -1.89 -2.40
C ALA A 125 -1.22 -2.03 -0.90
N TYR A 126 -0.52 -1.33 -0.01
CA TYR A 126 -0.63 -1.53 1.43
C TYR A 126 -2.04 -1.31 1.99
N HIS A 127 -2.81 -0.37 1.43
CA HIS A 127 -4.20 -0.10 1.78
C HIS A 127 -5.22 -0.86 0.92
N HIS A 128 -4.75 -1.66 -0.02
CA HIS A 128 -5.56 -2.45 -0.92
C HIS A 128 -5.69 -3.91 -0.47
N LEU A 129 -4.54 -4.48 -0.07
CA LEU A 129 -4.41 -5.92 0.21
C LEU A 129 -5.42 -6.39 1.25
N ASN A 130 -6.08 -7.50 0.95
CA ASN A 130 -7.00 -8.22 1.83
C ASN A 130 -8.27 -7.44 2.25
N VAL A 131 -8.51 -6.27 1.68
CA VAL A 131 -9.76 -5.49 1.82
C VAL A 131 -10.39 -5.19 0.46
N LEU A 132 -9.60 -5.36 -0.58
CA LEU A 132 -10.03 -5.33 -1.97
C LEU A 132 -9.41 -6.54 -2.69
N PRO A 133 -10.10 -7.18 -3.63
CA PRO A 133 -9.48 -8.15 -4.51
C PRO A 133 -8.38 -7.50 -5.34
N PHE A 134 -7.20 -8.14 -5.39
CA PHE A 134 -6.07 -7.73 -6.21
C PHE A 134 -5.53 -8.97 -6.91
N ASP A 135 -5.58 -9.03 -8.23
CA ASP A 135 -5.23 -10.23 -8.99
C ASP A 135 -4.46 -9.84 -10.26
N LEU A 136 -3.15 -9.99 -10.19
CA LEU A 136 -2.23 -9.69 -11.30
C LEU A 136 -2.45 -10.62 -12.50
N ASN A 137 -2.91 -11.87 -12.28
CA ASN A 137 -3.16 -12.83 -13.37
C ASN A 137 -4.38 -12.48 -14.21
N ARG A 138 -5.30 -11.69 -13.67
CA ARG A 138 -6.53 -11.26 -14.35
C ARG A 138 -6.47 -9.84 -14.88
N SER A 139 -5.34 -9.18 -14.70
CA SER A 139 -5.13 -7.79 -15.11
C SER A 139 -3.97 -7.68 -16.09
N THR A 140 -3.79 -6.51 -16.68
CA THR A 140 -2.62 -6.20 -17.51
C THR A 140 -1.43 -5.71 -16.69
N LEU A 141 -1.41 -6.02 -15.38
CA LEU A 141 -0.41 -5.59 -14.41
C LEU A 141 0.74 -6.58 -14.21
N ASN A 142 1.00 -7.47 -15.18
CA ASN A 142 1.99 -8.56 -15.02
C ASN A 142 3.43 -8.06 -14.87
N ASP A 143 3.76 -6.89 -15.36
CA ASP A 143 5.11 -6.31 -15.41
C ASP A 143 5.30 -5.16 -14.41
N VAL A 144 4.34 -4.94 -13.50
CA VAL A 144 4.49 -3.95 -12.44
C VAL A 144 5.16 -4.53 -11.19
N PHE A 145 5.91 -3.71 -10.49
CA PHE A 145 6.33 -4.02 -9.13
C PHE A 145 5.18 -3.68 -8.17
N VAL A 146 5.00 -4.50 -7.12
CA VAL A 146 3.98 -4.25 -6.11
C VAL A 146 4.61 -4.36 -4.73
N THR A 147 4.45 -3.34 -3.91
CA THR A 147 4.84 -3.40 -2.49
C THR A 147 3.62 -3.36 -1.59
N GLY A 148 3.76 -3.98 -0.44
CA GLY A 148 2.72 -3.97 0.59
C GLY A 148 3.17 -4.72 1.83
N GLY A 149 2.25 -4.89 2.77
CA GLY A 149 2.58 -5.59 4.01
C GLY A 149 1.36 -6.01 4.81
N GLY A 150 1.63 -6.82 5.82
CA GLY A 150 0.63 -7.52 6.59
C GLY A 150 0.05 -6.78 7.78
N TYR A 151 0.60 -5.64 8.17
CA TYR A 151 0.25 -4.95 9.41
C TYR A 151 -1.22 -4.50 9.48
N LYS A 152 -1.81 -4.05 8.35
CA LYS A 152 -3.17 -3.51 8.33
C LYS A 152 -4.21 -4.62 8.09
N TYR A 153 -4.85 -4.65 6.93
CA TYR A 153 -6.00 -5.52 6.65
C TYR A 153 -5.66 -7.01 6.54
N CYS A 154 -4.40 -7.35 6.27
CA CYS A 154 -3.96 -8.75 6.33
C CYS A 154 -3.84 -9.28 7.76
N GLN A 155 -3.76 -8.42 8.78
CA GLN A 155 -3.71 -8.75 10.22
C GLN A 155 -2.54 -9.67 10.62
N LEU A 156 -1.43 -9.59 9.87
CA LEU A 156 -0.23 -10.39 10.12
C LEU A 156 0.67 -9.79 11.20
N GLY A 157 0.38 -8.56 11.69
CA GLY A 157 1.25 -7.76 12.55
C GLY A 157 2.45 -7.18 11.80
N GLU A 158 3.39 -6.58 12.53
CA GLU A 158 4.60 -5.95 11.99
C GLU A 158 5.61 -6.99 11.50
N GLY A 159 6.61 -6.53 10.74
CA GLY A 159 7.70 -7.35 10.25
C GLY A 159 7.37 -8.18 9.01
N ASN A 160 6.24 -7.94 8.38
CA ASN A 160 5.70 -8.73 7.27
C ASN A 160 5.41 -7.85 6.07
N CYS A 161 6.43 -7.54 5.28
CA CYS A 161 6.26 -6.81 4.03
C CYS A 161 6.84 -7.59 2.86
N PHE A 162 6.41 -7.24 1.67
CA PHE A 162 6.88 -7.86 0.44
C PHE A 162 7.06 -6.84 -0.68
N LEU A 163 7.93 -7.22 -1.61
CA LEU A 163 8.03 -6.66 -2.95
C LEU A 163 7.75 -7.79 -3.94
N ARG A 164 6.68 -7.65 -4.71
CA ARG A 164 6.45 -8.48 -5.88
C ARG A 164 7.30 -7.93 -7.02
N VAL A 165 8.08 -8.79 -7.61
CA VAL A 165 9.01 -8.49 -8.71
C VAL A 165 8.52 -9.22 -9.96
N PRO A 166 8.35 -8.54 -11.10
CA PRO A 166 8.06 -9.22 -12.37
C PRO A 166 9.10 -10.28 -12.71
N SER A 167 8.69 -11.45 -13.19
CA SER A 167 9.59 -12.57 -13.52
C SER A 167 10.69 -12.19 -14.50
N GLU A 168 10.39 -11.29 -15.43
CA GLU A 168 11.33 -10.82 -16.45
C GLU A 168 12.26 -9.69 -15.96
N SER A 169 12.14 -9.25 -14.70
CA SER A 169 12.95 -8.16 -14.16
C SER A 169 14.43 -8.52 -14.14
N ARG A 170 15.26 -7.58 -14.61
CA ARG A 170 16.74 -7.66 -14.59
C ARG A 170 17.34 -6.58 -13.70
N LEU A 171 16.55 -5.96 -12.85
CA LEU A 171 17.03 -4.93 -11.92
C LEU A 171 17.98 -5.53 -10.89
N ARG A 172 19.08 -4.81 -10.61
CA ARG A 172 20.14 -5.22 -9.68
C ARG A 172 20.28 -4.16 -8.58
N PRO A 173 19.74 -4.39 -7.38
CA PRO A 173 19.83 -3.41 -6.30
C PRO A 173 21.27 -3.13 -5.89
N VAL A 174 21.61 -1.85 -5.73
CA VAL A 174 22.92 -1.45 -5.15
C VAL A 174 22.91 -1.70 -3.63
N LEU A 175 21.76 -1.42 -2.98
CA LEU A 175 21.54 -1.79 -1.58
C LEU A 175 21.07 -3.24 -1.52
N THR A 176 22.00 -4.16 -1.33
CA THR A 176 21.78 -5.61 -1.39
C THR A 176 22.23 -6.30 -0.11
N GLY A 177 21.72 -7.50 0.14
CA GLY A 177 22.16 -8.38 1.22
C GLY A 177 22.60 -9.74 0.69
N TRP A 178 23.25 -10.52 1.54
CA TRP A 178 23.83 -11.81 1.13
C TRP A 178 22.78 -12.86 0.71
N PHE A 179 21.49 -12.69 1.08
CA PHE A 179 20.41 -13.54 0.56
C PHE A 179 20.15 -13.36 -0.95
N ALA A 180 20.56 -12.22 -1.52
CA ALA A 180 20.45 -12.01 -2.96
C ALA A 180 21.46 -12.86 -3.78
N GLU A 181 22.48 -13.42 -3.13
CA GLU A 181 23.51 -14.29 -3.72
C GLU A 181 23.48 -15.72 -3.14
N PHE A 182 22.39 -16.11 -2.48
CA PHE A 182 22.32 -17.30 -1.63
C PHE A 182 22.74 -18.58 -2.35
N ASP A 183 22.31 -18.79 -3.60
CA ASP A 183 22.55 -20.00 -4.37
C ASP A 183 23.99 -20.10 -4.92
N THR A 184 24.77 -19.04 -4.83
CA THR A 184 26.14 -18.94 -5.38
C THR A 184 27.20 -18.62 -4.34
N LEU A 185 26.84 -18.61 -3.04
CA LEU A 185 27.74 -18.27 -1.93
C LEU A 185 29.02 -19.14 -1.87
N GLU A 186 28.92 -20.43 -2.25
CA GLU A 186 30.05 -21.35 -2.27
C GLU A 186 31.06 -21.03 -3.39
N TYR A 187 30.65 -20.33 -4.43
CA TYR A 187 31.43 -19.99 -5.60
C TYR A 187 31.33 -18.50 -5.92
N PRO A 188 31.78 -17.61 -5.02
CA PRO A 188 31.62 -16.17 -5.22
C PRO A 188 32.40 -15.68 -6.43
N SER A 189 31.72 -14.87 -7.25
CA SER A 189 32.42 -14.21 -8.37
C SER A 189 33.40 -13.16 -7.84
N GLN A 190 34.64 -13.17 -8.34
CA GLN A 190 35.61 -12.18 -7.94
C GLN A 190 35.46 -10.80 -8.61
N LYS A 191 34.60 -10.71 -9.64
CA LYS A 191 34.46 -9.48 -10.47
C LYS A 191 33.14 -8.77 -10.33
N GLN A 192 32.08 -9.50 -10.01
CA GLN A 192 30.71 -8.97 -9.91
C GLN A 192 29.92 -9.74 -8.84
N VAL A 193 29.02 -9.04 -8.17
CA VAL A 193 28.04 -9.69 -7.29
C VAL A 193 27.13 -10.57 -8.16
N ALA A 194 27.03 -11.84 -7.80
CA ALA A 194 26.12 -12.78 -8.44
C ALA A 194 24.73 -12.65 -7.80
N TYR A 195 23.76 -12.16 -8.54
CA TYR A 195 22.39 -12.06 -8.06
C TYR A 195 21.57 -13.29 -8.46
N GLY A 196 20.70 -13.74 -7.56
CA GLY A 196 19.61 -14.63 -7.93
C GLY A 196 18.65 -13.96 -8.92
N GLU A 197 17.84 -14.76 -9.61
CA GLU A 197 16.89 -14.26 -10.60
C GLU A 197 15.64 -13.64 -9.97
N GLY A 198 15.01 -12.68 -10.66
CA GLY A 198 13.73 -12.07 -10.28
C GLY A 198 13.73 -11.51 -8.86
N ALA A 199 12.82 -12.00 -8.03
CA ALA A 199 12.67 -11.54 -6.65
C ALA A 199 13.84 -11.95 -5.73
N ALA A 200 14.60 -13.01 -6.08
CA ALA A 200 15.78 -13.41 -5.32
C ALA A 200 16.86 -12.30 -5.32
N ALA A 201 17.00 -11.54 -6.42
CA ALA A 201 17.90 -10.40 -6.49
C ALA A 201 17.59 -9.31 -5.43
N PHE A 202 16.38 -9.27 -4.94
CA PHE A 202 15.94 -8.35 -3.88
C PHE A 202 16.02 -8.97 -2.47
N GLY A 203 16.70 -10.09 -2.31
CA GLY A 203 16.99 -10.70 -1.03
C GLY A 203 17.74 -9.74 -0.10
N GLY A 204 17.37 -9.74 1.19
CA GLY A 204 18.04 -8.96 2.22
C GLY A 204 19.17 -9.71 2.89
N ALA A 205 19.21 -9.58 4.20
CA ALA A 205 20.14 -10.29 5.07
C ALA A 205 19.37 -10.99 6.19
N THR A 206 20.10 -11.57 7.14
CA THR A 206 19.53 -12.19 8.34
C THR A 206 18.57 -11.22 9.02
N CYS A 207 17.37 -11.69 9.31
CA CYS A 207 16.31 -10.89 9.88
C CYS A 207 15.56 -11.64 10.98
N GLU A 208 14.72 -10.93 11.72
CA GLU A 208 13.81 -11.51 12.69
C GLU A 208 12.70 -12.29 11.96
N VAL A 209 12.48 -13.55 12.30
CA VAL A 209 11.57 -14.46 11.59
C VAL A 209 10.30 -14.84 12.37
N THR A 210 10.16 -14.44 13.64
CA THR A 210 8.95 -14.74 14.44
C THR A 210 7.69 -14.20 13.75
N SER A 211 7.81 -13.03 13.14
CA SER A 211 6.75 -12.43 12.33
C SER A 211 6.30 -13.31 11.15
N HIS A 212 7.23 -14.07 10.53
CA HIS A 212 6.93 -14.97 9.43
C HIS A 212 6.10 -16.18 9.88
N TYR A 213 6.38 -16.74 11.08
CA TYR A 213 5.58 -17.82 11.66
C TYR A 213 4.16 -17.34 12.00
N ARG A 214 4.04 -16.15 12.60
CA ARG A 214 2.73 -15.52 12.84
C ARG A 214 1.96 -15.33 11.53
N ALA A 215 2.60 -14.79 10.50
CA ALA A 215 1.98 -14.60 9.19
C ALA A 215 1.50 -15.92 8.58
N ALA A 216 2.30 -16.99 8.67
CA ALA A 216 1.91 -18.30 8.16
C ALA A 216 0.67 -18.84 8.88
N ALA A 217 0.60 -18.69 10.20
CA ALA A 217 -0.57 -19.09 11.00
C ALA A 217 -1.83 -18.29 10.64
N VAL A 218 -1.71 -16.97 10.43
CA VAL A 218 -2.86 -16.12 10.03
C VAL A 218 -3.32 -16.45 8.61
N PHE A 219 -2.41 -16.67 7.67
CA PHE A 219 -2.81 -17.11 6.31
C PHE A 219 -3.54 -18.46 6.33
N ALA A 220 -3.05 -19.43 7.14
CA ALA A 220 -3.73 -20.71 7.31
C ALA A 220 -5.12 -20.54 7.95
N PHE A 221 -5.26 -19.68 8.94
CA PHE A 221 -6.54 -19.33 9.55
C PHE A 221 -7.51 -18.72 8.52
N HIS A 222 -7.05 -17.75 7.71
CA HIS A 222 -7.89 -17.15 6.68
C HIS A 222 -8.40 -18.21 5.69
N GLU A 223 -7.55 -19.15 5.27
CA GLU A 223 -7.90 -20.24 4.38
C GLU A 223 -8.93 -21.17 5.02
N GLN A 224 -8.70 -21.62 6.26
CA GLN A 224 -9.60 -22.50 7.01
C GLN A 224 -10.97 -21.86 7.24
N GLN A 225 -11.02 -20.55 7.48
CA GLN A 225 -12.27 -19.81 7.71
C GLN A 225 -12.93 -19.28 6.42
N GLY A 226 -12.34 -19.56 5.25
CA GLY A 226 -12.84 -19.05 3.97
C GLY A 226 -12.83 -17.53 3.89
N LEU A 227 -11.89 -16.85 4.56
CA LEU A 227 -11.72 -15.39 4.55
C LEU A 227 -10.93 -14.97 3.30
N THR A 228 -11.56 -15.16 2.15
CA THR A 228 -11.02 -14.71 0.86
C THR A 228 -11.06 -13.18 0.76
N PRO A 229 -10.22 -12.54 -0.09
CA PRO A 229 -10.29 -11.09 -0.33
C PRO A 229 -11.68 -10.60 -0.72
N GLY A 230 -12.43 -11.39 -1.51
CA GLY A 230 -13.82 -11.05 -1.87
C GLY A 230 -14.77 -11.05 -0.68
N ARG A 231 -14.68 -12.06 0.22
CA ARG A 231 -15.47 -12.10 1.45
C ARG A 231 -15.10 -10.96 2.41
N LEU A 232 -13.82 -10.68 2.57
CA LEU A 232 -13.33 -9.58 3.41
C LEU A 232 -13.75 -8.23 2.84
N ARG A 233 -13.79 -8.08 1.50
CA ARG A 233 -14.35 -6.90 0.85
C ARG A 233 -15.82 -6.70 1.19
N ALA A 234 -16.63 -7.74 1.12
CA ALA A 234 -18.05 -7.66 1.46
C ALA A 234 -18.27 -7.27 2.93
N ILE A 235 -17.50 -7.85 3.86
CA ILE A 235 -17.50 -7.47 5.28
C ILE A 235 -17.11 -6.00 5.44
N SER A 236 -16.03 -5.56 4.82
CA SER A 236 -15.55 -4.17 4.90
C SER A 236 -16.57 -3.19 4.35
N GLN A 237 -17.20 -3.50 3.21
CA GLN A 237 -18.26 -2.64 2.64
C GLN A 237 -19.46 -2.51 3.58
N HIS A 238 -19.91 -3.61 4.19
CA HIS A 238 -20.97 -3.59 5.20
C HIS A 238 -20.58 -2.68 6.39
N GLN A 239 -19.42 -2.93 6.99
CA GLN A 239 -18.97 -2.23 8.18
C GLN A 239 -18.74 -0.73 7.91
N VAL A 240 -18.07 -0.37 6.82
CA VAL A 240 -17.84 1.03 6.45
C VAL A 240 -19.12 1.73 6.03
N GLY A 241 -20.03 1.02 5.35
CA GLY A 241 -21.36 1.51 5.01
C GLY A 241 -22.19 1.81 6.26
N LEU A 242 -22.15 0.92 7.27
CA LEU A 242 -22.82 1.13 8.55
C LEU A 242 -22.27 2.37 9.27
N LEU A 243 -20.94 2.50 9.40
CA LEU A 243 -20.30 3.70 9.98
C LEU A 243 -20.72 4.98 9.26
N LYS A 244 -20.79 4.95 7.92
CA LYS A 244 -21.18 6.11 7.10
C LYS A 244 -22.64 6.48 7.37
N THR A 245 -23.56 5.51 7.27
CA THR A 245 -24.99 5.73 7.45
C THR A 245 -25.28 6.32 8.84
N GLU A 246 -24.71 5.74 9.89
CA GLU A 246 -24.89 6.24 11.25
C GLU A 246 -24.28 7.63 11.46
N PHE A 247 -23.11 7.91 10.85
CA PHE A 247 -22.50 9.23 10.91
C PHE A 247 -23.40 10.28 10.21
N GLU A 248 -23.95 9.96 9.05
CA GLU A 248 -24.84 10.86 8.29
C GLU A 248 -26.17 11.14 9.02
N GLN A 249 -26.58 10.28 9.97
CA GLN A 249 -27.74 10.52 10.84
C GLN A 249 -27.43 11.44 12.05
N LEU A 250 -26.15 11.71 12.31
CA LEU A 250 -25.79 12.66 13.36
C LEU A 250 -26.15 14.08 12.90
N ASP A 251 -26.71 14.86 13.82
CA ASP A 251 -26.96 16.28 13.59
C ASP A 251 -25.64 17.07 13.76
N VAL A 252 -24.78 16.97 12.75
CA VAL A 252 -23.46 17.60 12.71
C VAL A 252 -23.34 18.47 11.48
N SER A 253 -22.98 19.75 11.70
CA SER A 253 -22.72 20.65 10.58
C SER A 253 -21.59 20.10 9.69
N PRO A 254 -21.74 20.07 8.36
CA PRO A 254 -20.68 19.69 7.43
C PRO A 254 -19.42 20.57 7.53
N ALA A 255 -19.54 21.77 8.10
CA ALA A 255 -18.40 22.63 8.40
C ALA A 255 -17.58 22.12 9.60
N THR A 256 -18.22 21.42 10.55
CA THR A 256 -17.55 20.82 11.72
C THR A 256 -16.92 19.46 11.36
N ALA A 257 -17.71 18.58 10.77
CA ALA A 257 -17.25 17.27 10.32
C ALA A 257 -18.11 16.75 9.15
N ARG A 258 -17.46 16.14 8.16
CA ARG A 258 -18.15 15.54 7.00
C ARG A 258 -17.39 14.33 6.48
N VAL A 259 -18.11 13.35 5.95
CA VAL A 259 -17.53 12.23 5.22
C VAL A 259 -16.87 12.75 3.94
N GLU A 260 -15.67 12.26 3.61
CA GLU A 260 -15.05 12.54 2.30
C GLU A 260 -15.94 12.02 1.18
N PRO A 261 -16.34 12.89 0.24
CA PRO A 261 -17.28 12.54 -0.80
C PRO A 261 -16.63 11.63 -1.84
N MET A 262 -17.18 10.45 -2.04
CA MET A 262 -16.84 9.52 -3.11
C MET A 262 -17.93 8.46 -3.26
N PRO A 263 -18.06 7.80 -4.42
CA PRO A 263 -18.92 6.62 -4.58
C PRO A 263 -18.45 5.50 -3.63
N ASP A 264 -19.41 4.76 -3.04
CA ASP A 264 -19.09 3.74 -2.03
C ASP A 264 -18.29 2.57 -2.60
N GLU A 265 -18.47 2.23 -3.86
CA GLU A 265 -17.67 1.22 -4.58
C GLU A 265 -16.20 1.64 -4.76
N ARG A 266 -15.91 2.93 -4.75
CA ARG A 266 -14.55 3.50 -4.80
C ARG A 266 -13.93 3.73 -3.43
N ARG A 267 -14.62 3.38 -2.36
CA ARG A 267 -14.10 3.45 -1.00
C ARG A 267 -13.36 2.18 -0.64
N GLY A 268 -12.16 2.34 -0.14
CA GLY A 268 -11.34 1.26 0.44
C GLY A 268 -11.82 0.83 1.82
N GLY A 269 -10.90 0.44 2.69
CA GLY A 269 -11.21 -0.24 3.95
C GLY A 269 -11.50 0.65 5.15
N PHE A 270 -11.72 1.96 4.99
CA PHE A 270 -12.05 2.85 6.11
C PHE A 270 -12.94 4.02 5.69
N LEU A 271 -13.67 4.56 6.66
CA LEU A 271 -14.39 5.80 6.52
C LEU A 271 -13.48 6.97 6.86
N ALA A 272 -13.29 7.88 5.92
CA ALA A 272 -12.56 9.13 6.11
C ALA A 272 -13.55 10.26 6.42
N ILE A 273 -13.34 10.92 7.56
CA ILE A 273 -14.16 12.04 8.03
C ILE A 273 -13.25 13.26 8.15
N ARG A 274 -13.55 14.30 7.38
CA ARG A 274 -12.84 15.57 7.43
C ARG A 274 -13.32 16.41 8.58
N THR A 275 -12.40 16.83 9.45
CA THR A 275 -12.65 17.72 10.59
C THR A 275 -11.36 18.38 11.05
N ALA A 276 -11.39 19.67 11.34
CA ALA A 276 -10.22 20.39 11.83
C ALA A 276 -9.68 19.83 13.16
N SER A 277 -10.54 19.19 13.96
CA SER A 277 -10.21 18.62 15.26
C SER A 277 -9.86 17.12 15.23
N ALA A 278 -9.50 16.54 14.06
CA ALA A 278 -9.30 15.11 13.89
C ALA A 278 -8.39 14.47 14.95
N LYS A 279 -7.26 15.12 15.28
CA LYS A 279 -6.31 14.58 16.29
C LYS A 279 -6.87 14.61 17.70
N ASP A 280 -7.56 15.70 18.09
CA ASP A 280 -8.19 15.82 19.41
C ASP A 280 -9.32 14.81 19.55
N ILE A 281 -10.17 14.69 18.54
CA ILE A 281 -11.25 13.69 18.51
C ILE A 281 -10.69 12.28 18.63
N ALA A 282 -9.65 11.92 17.88
CA ALA A 282 -9.03 10.61 17.98
C ALA A 282 -8.46 10.34 19.40
N HIS A 283 -7.85 11.34 20.03
CA HIS A 283 -7.37 11.23 21.40
C HIS A 283 -8.52 11.01 22.41
N ARG A 284 -9.59 11.79 22.31
CA ARG A 284 -10.77 11.69 23.19
C ARG A 284 -11.53 10.38 22.99
N LEU A 285 -11.67 9.90 21.75
CA LEU A 285 -12.27 8.59 21.44
C LEU A 285 -11.46 7.45 22.07
N ARG A 286 -10.12 7.53 22.05
CA ARG A 286 -9.26 6.54 22.70
C ARG A 286 -9.54 6.43 24.21
N GLY A 287 -9.77 7.56 24.90
CA GLY A 287 -10.17 7.58 26.29
C GLY A 287 -11.53 6.89 26.57
N ARG A 288 -12.34 6.66 25.52
CA ARG A 288 -13.62 5.94 25.57
C ARG A 288 -13.53 4.50 25.03
N GLY A 289 -12.29 4.01 24.80
CA GLY A 289 -12.08 2.66 24.26
C GLY A 289 -12.27 2.53 22.74
N VAL A 290 -12.47 3.64 22.02
CA VAL A 290 -12.59 3.65 20.56
C VAL A 290 -11.28 4.07 19.93
N HIS A 291 -10.60 3.12 19.28
CA HIS A 291 -9.30 3.33 18.66
C HIS A 291 -9.47 3.68 17.18
N VAL A 292 -9.16 4.92 16.82
CA VAL A 292 -9.18 5.45 15.46
C VAL A 292 -7.86 6.15 15.17
N ASP A 293 -7.60 6.43 13.90
CA ASP A 293 -6.40 7.16 13.48
C ASP A 293 -6.76 8.54 12.91
N ALA A 294 -5.81 9.46 12.96
CA ALA A 294 -5.97 10.80 12.39
C ALA A 294 -4.75 11.19 11.56
N ARG A 295 -4.98 11.78 10.39
CA ARG A 295 -3.97 12.32 9.50
C ARG A 295 -4.38 13.74 9.09
N ALA A 296 -3.56 14.73 9.42
CA ALA A 296 -3.90 16.13 9.22
C ALA A 296 -5.30 16.45 9.77
N ASP A 297 -6.25 16.78 8.91
CA ASP A 297 -7.65 17.09 9.20
C ASP A 297 -8.61 15.92 8.88
N ILE A 298 -8.08 14.70 8.67
CA ILE A 298 -8.86 13.50 8.40
C ILE A 298 -8.83 12.56 9.61
N LEU A 299 -10.01 12.25 10.16
CA LEU A 299 -10.24 11.15 11.08
C LEU A 299 -10.56 9.89 10.27
N ARG A 300 -9.90 8.77 10.58
CA ARG A 300 -10.06 7.51 9.83
C ARG A 300 -10.62 6.42 10.74
N MET A 301 -11.82 5.93 10.42
CA MET A 301 -12.46 4.82 11.10
C MET A 301 -12.35 3.56 10.22
N GLY A 302 -11.40 2.69 10.55
CA GLY A 302 -11.08 1.48 9.79
C GLY A 302 -11.43 0.22 10.59
N PRO A 303 -12.62 -0.35 10.42
CA PRO A 303 -13.05 -1.50 11.18
C PRO A 303 -12.27 -2.76 10.79
N ALA A 304 -11.96 -3.59 11.78
CA ALA A 304 -11.44 -4.94 11.56
C ALA A 304 -12.60 -5.91 11.31
N PRO A 305 -12.42 -6.97 10.50
CA PRO A 305 -13.51 -7.85 10.08
C PRO A 305 -14.18 -8.65 11.22
N TYR A 306 -13.56 -8.69 12.40
CA TYR A 306 -14.11 -9.35 13.59
C TYR A 306 -14.97 -8.42 14.48
N LEU A 307 -15.07 -7.13 14.16
CA LEU A 307 -15.93 -6.20 14.91
C LEU A 307 -17.39 -6.45 14.56
N ARG A 308 -18.25 -6.40 15.60
CA ARG A 308 -19.70 -6.52 15.47
C ARG A 308 -20.33 -5.17 15.16
N ASP A 309 -21.51 -5.19 14.59
CA ASP A 309 -22.25 -3.98 14.22
C ASP A 309 -22.53 -3.08 15.44
N ASP A 310 -22.89 -3.66 16.60
CA ASP A 310 -23.13 -2.90 17.84
C ASP A 310 -21.89 -2.08 18.26
N GLN A 311 -20.68 -2.65 18.14
CA GLN A 311 -19.44 -1.94 18.45
C GLN A 311 -19.18 -0.76 17.48
N LEU A 312 -19.56 -0.90 16.22
CA LEU A 312 -19.43 0.16 15.22
C LEU A 312 -20.42 1.30 15.48
N LEU A 313 -21.67 0.96 15.82
CA LEU A 313 -22.70 1.92 16.20
C LEU A 313 -22.30 2.71 17.45
N ASP A 314 -21.79 2.04 18.49
CA ASP A 314 -21.29 2.68 19.70
C ASP A 314 -20.11 3.62 19.43
N ALA A 315 -19.21 3.24 18.50
CA ALA A 315 -18.12 4.10 18.10
C ALA A 315 -18.60 5.40 17.42
N VAL A 316 -19.64 5.32 16.56
CA VAL A 316 -20.21 6.52 15.92
C VAL A 316 -20.98 7.37 16.93
N ARG A 317 -21.72 6.76 17.88
CA ARG A 317 -22.38 7.52 18.97
C ARG A 317 -21.36 8.27 19.81
N ALA A 318 -20.26 7.60 20.20
CA ALA A 318 -19.17 8.25 20.93
C ALA A 318 -18.52 9.40 20.14
N LEU A 319 -18.39 9.27 18.82
CA LEU A 319 -17.95 10.35 17.94
C LEU A 319 -18.98 11.50 17.92
N GLY A 320 -20.27 11.20 17.78
CA GLY A 320 -21.35 12.20 17.77
C GLY A 320 -21.34 13.11 18.99
N GLU A 321 -21.05 12.57 20.17
CA GLU A 321 -20.92 13.38 21.40
C GLU A 321 -19.71 14.34 21.38
N LEU A 322 -18.70 14.07 20.54
CA LEU A 322 -17.49 14.88 20.46
C LEU A 322 -17.53 15.95 19.36
N VAL A 323 -18.37 15.76 18.33
CA VAL A 323 -18.43 16.68 17.17
C VAL A 323 -19.62 17.62 17.18
N ARG A 324 -20.54 17.49 18.16
CA ARG A 324 -21.72 18.37 18.33
C ARG A 324 -21.43 19.70 19.04
N PHE A 325 -20.18 19.91 19.49
CA PHE A 325 -19.78 21.11 20.25
C PHE A 325 -18.82 21.99 19.49
#